data_597765deb9995d85d5b444940b5aa4c4
#
_entry.id   597765deb9995d85d5b444940b5aa4c4
#
_cell.length_a   1.000
_cell.length_b   1.000
_cell.length_c   1.000
_cell.angle_alpha   90.00
_cell.angle_beta   90.00
_cell.angle_gamma   90.00
#
_symmetry.space_group_name_H-M   'P 1'
#
loop_
_entity.id
_entity.type
_entity.pdbx_description
1 polymer ?
#
loop_
_entity_poly.entity_id
_entity_poly.type
_entity_poly.pdbx_seq_one_letter_code
_entity_poly.pdbx_strand_id
1 'polypeptide(L)'
;MKRIYLIRHGRQNSTLCNVDVPLAEEGKKQAELLGPRLAGYGIQKIYHSTLIRARETAQILNEFLQIPIQELPFIQEVDFGGFTGKTEEEISEVYGEYKKQRSTHKEDIPYPDGGECGQDVVERA
;
A
#
# COMPACT_ATOMS: atom_id res chain seq x y z
N MET A 1 25.68 8.96 -0.49
CA MET A 1 24.30 9.51 -0.36
C MET A 1 23.32 8.35 -0.22
N LYS A 2 22.44 8.43 0.77
CA LYS A 2 21.39 7.43 0.93
C LYS A 2 20.18 7.84 0.08
N ARG A 3 19.63 6.88 -0.64
CA ARG A 3 18.40 7.07 -1.43
C ARG A 3 17.34 6.09 -0.99
N ILE A 4 16.10 6.56 -0.92
CA ILE A 4 14.95 5.73 -0.62
C ILE A 4 14.02 5.77 -1.83
N TYR A 5 13.65 4.60 -2.31
CA TYR A 5 12.70 4.46 -3.41
C TYR A 5 11.37 3.96 -2.84
N LEU A 6 10.33 4.77 -2.98
CA LEU A 6 8.99 4.38 -2.57
C LEU A 6 8.30 3.75 -3.78
N ILE A 7 7.94 2.49 -3.65
CA ILE A 7 7.37 1.72 -4.74
C ILE A 7 5.96 1.27 -4.35
N ARG A 8 5.00 1.61 -5.21
CA ARG A 8 3.63 1.15 -5.02
C ARG A 8 3.54 -0.34 -5.34
N HIS A 9 2.78 -1.10 -4.53
CA HIS A 9 2.49 -2.50 -4.83
C HIS A 9 1.75 -2.63 -6.17
N GLY A 10 1.81 -3.81 -6.79
CA GLY A 10 1.06 -4.12 -7.99
C GLY A 10 -0.45 -4.20 -7.71
N ARG A 11 -1.23 -4.31 -8.77
CA ARG A 11 -2.69 -4.37 -8.65
C ARG A 11 -3.12 -5.58 -7.81
N GLN A 12 -3.92 -5.34 -6.79
CA GLN A 12 -4.48 -6.39 -5.94
C GLN A 12 -5.65 -7.10 -6.61
N ASN A 13 -5.90 -8.34 -6.22
CA ASN A 13 -6.98 -9.17 -6.77
C ASN A 13 -8.32 -8.88 -6.08
N SER A 14 -8.68 -7.61 -5.97
CA SER A 14 -9.96 -7.16 -5.43
C SER A 14 -10.18 -5.69 -5.72
N THR A 15 -11.44 -5.29 -5.88
CA THR A 15 -11.84 -3.88 -5.97
C THR A 15 -12.29 -3.32 -4.63
N LEU A 16 -12.32 -4.13 -3.59
CA LEU A 16 -12.71 -3.70 -2.25
C LEU A 16 -11.58 -2.91 -1.59
N CYS A 17 -11.98 -1.95 -0.77
CA CYS A 17 -11.03 -1.08 -0.08
C CYS A 17 -10.17 -1.86 0.93
N ASN A 18 -8.88 -1.74 0.81
CA ASN A 18 -7.87 -2.21 1.77
C ASN A 18 -8.08 -3.63 2.32
N VAL A 19 -8.51 -4.55 1.47
CA VAL A 19 -8.57 -5.96 1.85
C VAL A 19 -7.20 -6.61 1.66
N ASP A 20 -6.85 -7.54 2.54
CA ASP A 20 -5.56 -8.22 2.50
C ASP A 20 -5.65 -9.45 1.59
N VAL A 21 -5.50 -9.21 0.31
CA VAL A 21 -5.58 -10.21 -0.75
C VAL A 21 -4.30 -10.24 -1.58
N PRO A 22 -4.03 -11.34 -2.30
CA PRO A 22 -2.86 -11.41 -3.18
C PRO A 22 -2.97 -10.46 -4.37
N LEU A 23 -1.88 -10.31 -5.11
CA LEU A 23 -1.88 -9.58 -6.36
C LEU A 23 -2.73 -10.28 -7.40
N ALA A 24 -3.39 -9.49 -8.26
CA ALA A 24 -3.96 -9.99 -9.50
C ALA A 24 -2.82 -10.37 -10.47
N GLU A 25 -3.13 -11.16 -11.49
CA GLU A 25 -2.12 -11.51 -12.52
C GLU A 25 -1.51 -10.26 -13.15
N GLU A 26 -2.32 -9.24 -13.39
CA GLU A 26 -1.85 -7.94 -13.89
C GLU A 26 -0.85 -7.29 -12.94
N GLY A 27 -1.11 -7.36 -11.63
CA GLY A 27 -0.22 -6.81 -10.61
C GLY A 27 1.13 -7.54 -10.55
N LYS A 28 1.11 -8.85 -10.72
CA LYS A 28 2.34 -9.64 -10.81
C LYS A 28 3.17 -9.25 -12.02
N LYS A 29 2.53 -9.05 -13.17
CA LYS A 29 3.20 -8.58 -14.39
C LYS A 29 3.78 -7.19 -14.23
N GLN A 30 3.09 -6.30 -13.53
CA GLN A 30 3.61 -4.97 -13.23
C GLN A 30 4.93 -5.06 -12.44
N ALA A 31 4.98 -5.91 -11.43
CA ALA A 31 6.20 -6.11 -10.65
C ALA A 31 7.31 -6.76 -11.49
N GLU A 32 6.98 -7.72 -12.33
CA GLU A 32 7.94 -8.37 -13.24
C GLU A 32 8.53 -7.39 -14.23
N LEU A 33 7.76 -6.42 -14.70
CA LEU A 33 8.27 -5.37 -15.61
C LEU A 33 9.13 -4.35 -14.89
N LEU A 34 8.83 -4.05 -13.63
CA LEU A 34 9.58 -3.08 -12.84
C LEU A 34 10.93 -3.63 -12.38
N GLY A 35 11.00 -4.91 -12.05
CA GLY A 35 12.21 -5.54 -11.51
C GLY A 35 13.49 -5.25 -12.29
N PRO A 36 13.53 -5.53 -13.61
CA PRO A 36 14.72 -5.25 -14.42
C PRO A 36 15.12 -3.78 -14.44
N ARG A 37 14.15 -2.87 -14.39
CA ARG A 37 14.43 -1.42 -14.34
C ARG A 37 15.15 -1.01 -13.06
N LEU A 38 14.79 -1.62 -11.95
CA LEU A 38 15.39 -1.31 -10.64
C LEU A 38 16.79 -1.90 -10.49
N ALA A 39 17.13 -2.93 -11.25
CA ALA A 39 18.41 -3.61 -11.13
C ALA A 39 19.63 -2.68 -11.29
N GLY A 40 19.48 -1.59 -12.07
CA GLY A 40 20.55 -0.62 -12.29
C GLY A 40 20.64 0.49 -11.24
N TYR A 41 19.77 0.51 -10.24
CA TYR A 41 19.69 1.63 -9.29
C TYR A 41 20.57 1.46 -8.05
N GLY A 42 21.25 0.34 -7.90
CA GLY A 42 22.11 0.09 -6.74
C GLY A 42 21.35 -0.08 -5.43
N ILE A 43 20.12 -0.59 -5.49
CA ILE A 43 19.32 -0.83 -4.29
C ILE A 43 19.98 -1.93 -3.47
N GLN A 44 20.13 -1.69 -2.16
CA GLN A 44 20.87 -2.59 -1.26
C GLN A 44 19.96 -3.42 -0.37
N LYS A 45 18.72 -2.99 -0.17
CA LYS A 45 17.77 -3.68 0.71
C LYS A 45 16.33 -3.32 0.35
N ILE A 46 15.44 -4.29 0.52
CA ILE A 46 13.99 -4.10 0.34
C ILE A 46 13.29 -4.23 1.69
N TYR A 47 12.39 -3.30 1.96
CA TYR A 47 11.48 -3.38 3.09
C TYR A 47 10.05 -3.45 2.58
N HIS A 48 9.21 -4.27 3.20
CA HIS A 48 7.79 -4.35 2.87
C HIS A 48 6.95 -4.55 4.13
N SER A 49 5.65 -4.24 4.03
CA SER A 49 4.72 -4.48 5.13
C SER A 49 4.28 -5.95 5.19
N THR A 50 3.41 -6.26 6.15
CA THR A 50 2.85 -7.60 6.33
C THR A 50 1.73 -7.92 5.35
N LEU A 51 1.23 -6.93 4.60
CA LEU A 51 0.13 -7.14 3.65
C LEU A 51 0.59 -8.00 2.46
N ILE A 52 -0.27 -8.93 2.04
CA ILE A 52 0.06 -9.89 0.98
C ILE A 52 0.50 -9.18 -0.29
N ARG A 53 -0.22 -8.16 -0.72
CA ARG A 53 0.09 -7.40 -1.95
C ARG A 53 1.48 -6.75 -1.91
N ALA A 54 1.88 -6.24 -0.75
CA ALA A 54 3.21 -5.64 -0.57
C ALA A 54 4.29 -6.71 -0.56
N ARG A 55 4.06 -7.80 0.16
CA ARG A 55 4.99 -8.94 0.22
C ARG A 55 5.23 -9.54 -1.15
N GLU A 56 4.17 -9.82 -1.89
CA GLU A 56 4.28 -10.42 -3.22
C GLU A 56 5.00 -9.50 -4.20
N THR A 57 4.68 -8.19 -4.20
CA THR A 57 5.39 -7.22 -5.03
C THR A 57 6.88 -7.24 -4.71
N ALA A 58 7.23 -7.18 -3.43
CA ALA A 58 8.63 -7.19 -3.00
C ALA A 58 9.34 -8.49 -3.40
N GLN A 59 8.70 -9.63 -3.25
CA GLN A 59 9.29 -10.92 -3.62
C GLN A 59 9.54 -11.03 -5.11
N ILE A 60 8.60 -10.58 -5.94
CA ILE A 60 8.76 -10.59 -7.40
C ILE A 60 9.92 -9.67 -7.80
N LEU A 61 9.97 -8.45 -7.27
CA LEU A 61 11.07 -7.52 -7.53
C LEU A 61 12.41 -8.14 -7.13
N ASN A 62 12.44 -8.85 -6.01
CA ASN A 62 13.68 -9.45 -5.50
C ASN A 62 14.17 -10.65 -6.31
N GLU A 63 13.34 -11.24 -7.14
CA GLU A 63 13.81 -12.24 -8.12
C GLU A 63 14.83 -11.64 -9.07
N PHE A 64 14.69 -10.34 -9.38
CA PHE A 64 15.61 -9.60 -10.25
C PHE A 64 16.76 -8.97 -9.48
N LEU A 65 16.51 -8.51 -8.24
CA LEU A 65 17.50 -7.76 -7.45
C LEU A 65 18.40 -8.66 -6.61
N GLN A 66 17.85 -9.74 -6.07
CA GLN A 66 18.58 -10.71 -5.23
C GLN A 66 19.36 -10.04 -4.09
N ILE A 67 18.66 -9.24 -3.29
CA ILE A 67 19.22 -8.48 -2.17
C ILE A 67 18.49 -8.84 -0.88
N PRO A 68 18.99 -8.44 0.30
CA PRO A 68 18.28 -8.68 1.55
C PRO A 68 16.89 -8.04 1.55
N ILE A 69 15.92 -8.76 2.08
CA ILE A 69 14.53 -8.33 2.15
C ILE A 69 14.04 -8.49 3.59
N GLN A 70 13.28 -7.53 4.09
CA GLN A 70 12.82 -7.53 5.48
C GLN A 70 11.37 -7.06 5.58
N GLU A 71 10.56 -7.79 6.34
CA GLU A 71 9.21 -7.40 6.66
C GLU A 71 9.20 -6.45 7.85
N LEU A 72 8.45 -5.33 7.72
CA LEU A 72 8.29 -4.35 8.79
C LEU A 72 6.79 -4.17 9.06
N PRO A 73 6.27 -4.65 10.20
CA PRO A 73 4.82 -4.61 10.46
C PRO A 73 4.26 -3.20 10.67
N PHE A 74 5.10 -2.21 10.96
CA PHE A 74 4.66 -0.85 11.25
C PHE A 74 4.57 0.07 10.03
N ILE A 75 4.93 -0.39 8.82
CA ILE A 75 4.85 0.41 7.58
C ILE A 75 3.64 0.04 6.72
N GLN A 76 2.62 -0.54 7.31
CA GLN A 76 1.40 -0.88 6.59
C GLN A 76 0.69 0.36 6.04
N GLU A 77 -0.13 0.13 5.02
CA GLU A 77 -1.10 1.11 4.52
C GLU A 77 -1.94 1.65 5.67
N VAL A 78 -2.40 2.90 5.52
CA VAL A 78 -3.31 3.51 6.48
C VAL A 78 -4.51 2.60 6.76
N ASP A 79 -4.96 2.57 8.00
CA ASP A 79 -6.19 1.85 8.35
C ASP A 79 -7.39 2.69 7.88
N PHE A 80 -8.09 2.20 6.87
CA PHE A 80 -9.25 2.87 6.28
C PHE A 80 -10.52 2.72 7.13
N GLY A 81 -10.46 2.06 8.29
CA GLY A 81 -11.60 1.95 9.19
C GLY A 81 -12.82 1.36 8.52
N GLY A 82 -13.96 2.07 8.61
CA GLY A 82 -15.22 1.63 8.04
C GLY A 82 -15.24 1.48 6.51
N PHE A 83 -14.26 2.03 5.80
CA PHE A 83 -14.13 1.83 4.35
C PHE A 83 -13.65 0.43 3.99
N THR A 84 -12.93 -0.21 4.89
CA THR A 84 -12.30 -1.51 4.64
C THR A 84 -13.33 -2.56 4.25
N GLY A 85 -13.07 -3.26 3.16
CA GLY A 85 -13.93 -4.33 2.67
C GLY A 85 -15.16 -3.85 1.88
N LYS A 86 -15.27 -2.54 1.60
CA LYS A 86 -16.39 -1.96 0.87
C LYS A 86 -15.99 -1.58 -0.55
N THR A 87 -16.98 -1.57 -1.45
CA THR A 87 -16.82 -1.02 -2.80
C THR A 87 -16.85 0.51 -2.75
N GLU A 88 -16.38 1.14 -3.82
CA GLU A 88 -16.44 2.61 -3.94
C GLU A 88 -17.88 3.12 -3.84
N GLU A 89 -18.84 2.40 -4.41
CA GLU A 89 -20.26 2.76 -4.34
C GLU A 89 -20.79 2.71 -2.90
N GLU A 90 -20.48 1.64 -2.17
CA GLU A 90 -20.89 1.49 -0.77
C GLU A 90 -20.29 2.58 0.11
N ILE A 91 -19.02 2.92 -0.12
CA ILE A 91 -18.35 4.01 0.61
C ILE A 91 -19.06 5.34 0.34
N SER A 92 -19.40 5.62 -0.89
CA SER A 92 -20.10 6.86 -1.27
C SER A 92 -21.49 6.95 -0.65
N GLU A 93 -22.22 5.85 -0.55
CA GLU A 93 -23.54 5.82 0.07
C GLU A 93 -23.49 6.06 1.58
N VAL A 94 -22.57 5.39 2.27
CA VAL A 94 -22.50 5.42 3.75
C VAL A 94 -21.69 6.60 4.27
N TYR A 95 -20.60 6.95 3.59
CA TYR A 95 -19.62 7.93 4.04
C TYR A 95 -19.45 9.12 3.08
N GLY A 96 -20.48 9.47 2.31
CA GLY A 96 -20.39 10.55 1.33
C GLY A 96 -19.96 11.89 1.91
N GLU A 97 -20.50 12.29 3.06
CA GLU A 97 -20.10 13.52 3.74
C GLU A 97 -18.66 13.48 4.22
N TYR A 98 -18.22 12.36 4.75
CA TYR A 98 -16.84 12.16 5.17
C TYR A 98 -15.87 12.31 3.99
N LYS A 99 -16.20 11.72 2.84
CA LYS A 99 -15.39 11.83 1.62
C LYS A 99 -15.28 13.30 1.17
N LYS A 100 -16.35 14.07 1.26
CA LYS A 100 -16.32 15.51 0.93
C LYS A 100 -15.37 16.27 1.86
N GLN A 101 -15.46 16.05 3.16
CA GLN A 101 -14.59 16.70 4.13
C GLN A 101 -13.13 16.35 3.88
N ARG A 102 -12.84 15.07 3.65
CA ARG A 102 -11.48 14.60 3.41
C ARG A 102 -10.91 15.14 2.09
N SER A 103 -11.73 15.28 1.06
CA SER A 103 -11.28 15.77 -0.25
C SER A 103 -10.79 17.22 -0.22
N THR A 104 -11.15 18.00 0.79
CA THR A 104 -10.67 19.39 0.94
C THR A 104 -9.22 19.46 1.39
N HIS A 105 -8.68 18.39 1.94
CA HIS A 105 -7.32 18.29 2.51
C HIS A 105 -6.98 19.36 3.54
N LYS A 106 -8.00 19.94 4.19
CA LYS A 106 -7.80 20.99 5.21
C LYS A 106 -7.44 20.43 6.58
N GLU A 107 -7.92 19.23 6.89
CA GLU A 107 -7.70 18.60 8.17
C GLU A 107 -7.27 17.15 7.97
N ASP A 108 -6.43 16.66 8.88
CA ASP A 108 -6.03 15.26 8.93
C ASP A 108 -7.05 14.47 9.74
N ILE A 109 -8.13 14.07 9.09
CA ILE A 109 -9.27 13.41 9.72
C ILE A 109 -9.05 11.90 9.68
N PRO A 110 -9.19 11.18 10.83
CA PRO A 110 -9.10 9.71 10.80
C PRO A 110 -10.24 9.11 9.99
N TYR A 111 -9.99 7.99 9.37
CA TYR A 111 -11.05 7.23 8.71
C TYR A 111 -12.10 6.79 9.74
N PRO A 112 -13.40 6.73 9.35
CA PRO A 112 -14.46 6.44 10.30
C PRO A 112 -14.38 5.02 10.88
N ASP A 113 -15.08 4.80 11.98
CA ASP A 113 -15.19 3.49 12.62
C ASP A 113 -13.85 2.87 13.01
N GLY A 114 -13.00 3.68 13.64
CA GLY A 114 -11.73 3.22 14.21
C GLY A 114 -10.54 3.23 13.26
N GLY A 115 -10.65 3.92 12.11
CA GLY A 115 -9.52 4.06 11.18
C GLY A 115 -8.47 5.05 11.67
N GLU A 116 -7.41 5.19 10.89
CA GLU A 116 -6.28 6.07 11.18
C GLU A 116 -6.37 7.40 10.42
N CYS A 117 -5.71 8.42 10.95
CA CYS A 117 -5.38 9.64 10.20
C CYS A 117 -3.91 9.58 9.76
N GLY A 118 -3.46 10.59 9.01
CA GLY A 118 -2.06 10.64 8.56
C GLY A 118 -1.07 10.70 9.71
N GLN A 119 -1.39 11.43 10.77
CA GLN A 119 -0.53 11.53 11.95
C GLN A 119 -0.33 10.17 12.63
N ASP A 120 -1.37 9.34 12.71
CA ASP A 120 -1.26 8.00 13.27
C ASP A 120 -0.27 7.14 12.48
N VAL A 121 -0.32 7.24 11.16
CA VAL A 121 0.61 6.53 10.28
C VAL A 121 2.05 7.01 10.50
N VAL A 122 2.26 8.31 10.59
CA VAL A 122 3.58 8.90 10.85
C VAL A 122 4.14 8.39 12.17
N GLU A 123 3.33 8.35 13.22
CA GLU A 123 3.77 7.94 14.56
C GLU A 123 4.18 6.47 14.63
N ARG A 124 3.49 5.56 13.88
CA ARG A 124 3.86 4.15 13.90
C ARG A 124 4.94 3.76 12.89
N ALA A 125 5.16 4.59 11.90
CA ALA A 125 6.19 4.34 10.87
C ALA A 125 7.62 4.84 11.31
#